data_071a8401356986296d3e44f08d80e560
#
_entry.id   071a8401356986296d3e44f08d80e560
#
_cell.length_a   1.000
_cell.length_b   1.000
_cell.length_c   1.000
_cell.angle_alpha   90.00
_cell.angle_beta   90.00
_cell.angle_gamma   90.00
#
_symmetry.space_group_name_H-M   'P 1'
#
loop_
_entity.id
_entity.type
_entity.pdbx_description
1 polymer ?
#
loop_
_entity_poly.entity_id
_entity_poly.type
_entity_poly.pdbx_seq_one_letter_code
_entity_poly.pdbx_strand_id
1 'polypeptide(L)'
;VFDTNGDLMMILGSPGGGRIPNVITQVISNVIDHDMSFSEAVMAPRINQRLEGKLQLETGFSHDTVRLLIAKGHQPEISTTMGSVQAIFVDQDKLFGVADSRRPGALARGN
;
A
#
# COMPACT_ATOMS: atom_id res chain seq x y z
N VAL A 1 13.07 5.41 -0.62
CA VAL A 1 13.18 4.96 -2.01
C VAL A 1 13.85 6.05 -2.82
N PHE A 2 14.79 5.67 -3.63
CA PHE A 2 15.51 6.56 -4.53
C PHE A 2 15.29 6.09 -5.97
N ASP A 3 15.33 6.99 -6.92
CA ASP A 3 15.27 6.67 -8.33
C ASP A 3 16.61 6.11 -8.87
N THR A 4 16.69 5.84 -10.16
CA THR A 4 17.89 5.31 -10.82
C THR A 4 19.05 6.30 -10.88
N ASN A 5 18.79 7.60 -10.68
CA ASN A 5 19.81 8.66 -10.63
C ASN A 5 20.35 8.87 -9.21
N GLY A 6 19.70 8.26 -8.21
CA GLY A 6 20.00 8.44 -6.80
C GLY A 6 19.25 9.59 -6.14
N ASP A 7 18.26 10.15 -6.82
CA ASP A 7 17.42 11.22 -6.26
C ASP A 7 16.30 10.65 -5.39
N LEU A 8 15.97 11.35 -4.31
CA LEU A 8 14.93 10.93 -3.39
C LEU A 8 13.56 10.99 -4.07
N MET A 9 12.87 9.87 -4.11
CA MET A 9 11.56 9.68 -4.74
C MET A 9 10.43 9.61 -3.73
N MET A 10 10.62 8.85 -2.66
CA MET A 10 9.61 8.71 -1.61
C MET A 10 10.18 8.28 -0.25
N ILE A 11 9.55 8.77 0.80
CA ILE A 11 9.74 8.35 2.19
C ILE A 11 8.39 7.84 2.68
N LEU A 12 8.33 6.62 3.17
CA LEU A 12 7.07 6.05 3.64
C LEU A 12 7.29 5.08 4.79
N GLY A 13 6.29 4.98 5.63
CA GLY A 13 6.28 4.09 6.78
C GLY A 13 4.86 3.71 7.18
N SER A 14 4.73 2.61 7.89
CA SER A 14 3.43 2.11 8.38
C SER A 14 3.60 1.37 9.70
N PRO A 15 2.68 1.49 10.65
CA PRO A 15 2.53 0.51 11.71
C PRO A 15 2.01 -0.82 11.14
N GLY A 16 2.17 -1.93 11.87
CA GLY A 16 1.56 -3.20 11.47
C GLY A 16 2.40 -4.45 11.76
N GLY A 17 3.53 -4.30 12.44
CA GLY A 17 4.39 -5.42 12.80
C GLY A 17 4.82 -6.23 11.56
N GLY A 18 4.58 -7.54 11.55
CA GLY A 18 4.95 -8.42 10.44
C GLY A 18 4.26 -8.14 9.10
N ARG A 19 3.26 -7.25 9.05
CA ARG A 19 2.62 -6.82 7.81
C ARG A 19 3.32 -5.64 7.13
N ILE A 20 4.22 -4.95 7.85
CA ILE A 20 4.86 -3.72 7.35
C ILE A 20 5.57 -3.95 6.00
N PRO A 21 6.40 -4.99 5.81
CA PRO A 21 7.06 -5.22 4.52
C PRO A 21 6.07 -5.33 3.37
N ASN A 22 5.01 -6.13 3.54
CA ASN A 22 4.01 -6.34 2.48
C ASN A 22 3.24 -5.06 2.16
N VAL A 23 2.86 -4.29 3.18
CA VAL A 23 2.16 -3.01 3.00
C VAL A 23 3.02 -2.00 2.23
N ILE A 24 4.27 -1.83 2.65
CA ILE A 24 5.19 -0.87 2.03
C ILE A 24 5.53 -1.28 0.60
N THR A 25 5.81 -2.56 0.36
CA THR A 25 6.11 -3.06 -0.99
C THR A 25 4.95 -2.83 -1.96
N GLN A 26 3.71 -3.06 -1.52
CA GLN A 26 2.53 -2.82 -2.38
C GLN A 26 2.38 -1.34 -2.74
N VAL A 27 2.58 -0.41 -1.81
CA VAL A 27 2.51 1.02 -2.11
C VAL A 27 3.61 1.43 -3.09
N ILE A 28 4.84 0.94 -2.90
CA ILE A 28 5.95 1.22 -3.83
C ILE A 28 5.64 0.67 -5.22
N SER A 29 5.21 -0.57 -5.32
CA SER A 29 4.85 -1.22 -6.59
C SER A 29 3.68 -0.51 -7.29
N ASN A 30 2.66 -0.09 -6.54
CA ASN A 30 1.55 0.67 -7.08
C ASN A 30 2.00 1.97 -7.77
N VAL A 31 2.99 2.65 -7.22
CA VAL A 31 3.55 3.87 -7.84
C VAL A 31 4.45 3.52 -9.02
N ILE A 32 5.39 2.59 -8.83
CA ILE A 32 6.49 2.36 -9.80
C ILE A 32 6.04 1.45 -10.95
N ASP A 33 5.33 0.37 -10.64
CA ASP A 33 5.00 -0.67 -11.62
C ASP A 33 3.61 -0.47 -12.25
N HIS A 34 2.72 0.23 -11.55
CA HIS A 34 1.31 0.40 -11.97
C HIS A 34 0.92 1.85 -12.26
N ASP A 35 1.87 2.79 -12.20
CA ASP A 35 1.67 4.22 -12.50
C ASP A 35 0.50 4.86 -11.74
N MET A 36 0.18 4.35 -10.56
CA MET A 36 -0.86 4.96 -9.72
C MET A 36 -0.40 6.31 -9.18
N SER A 37 -1.32 7.25 -9.07
CA SER A 37 -1.05 8.49 -8.32
C SER A 37 -0.69 8.16 -6.86
N PHE A 38 0.03 9.06 -6.20
CA PHE A 38 0.49 8.84 -4.82
C PHE A 38 -0.66 8.55 -3.85
N SER A 39 -1.77 9.27 -3.97
CA SER A 39 -2.95 9.04 -3.13
C SER A 39 -3.62 7.70 -3.43
N GLU A 40 -3.80 7.36 -4.70
CA GLU A 40 -4.37 6.07 -5.10
C GLU A 40 -3.52 4.90 -4.62
N ALA A 41 -2.20 5.00 -4.76
CA ALA A 41 -1.27 3.96 -4.32
C ALA A 41 -1.36 3.67 -2.81
N VAL A 42 -1.49 4.73 -2.00
CA VAL A 42 -1.64 4.60 -0.54
C VAL A 42 -3.03 4.07 -0.16
N MET A 43 -4.08 4.48 -0.89
CA MET A 43 -5.47 4.11 -0.57
C MET A 43 -5.90 2.76 -1.15
N ALA A 44 -5.18 2.21 -2.13
CA ALA A 44 -5.51 0.94 -2.76
C ALA A 44 -5.69 -0.20 -1.73
N PRO A 45 -6.65 -1.12 -1.96
CA PRO A 45 -6.84 -2.29 -1.11
C PRO A 45 -5.56 -3.12 -1.04
N ARG A 46 -5.27 -3.65 0.13
CA ARG A 46 -4.06 -4.42 0.41
C ARG A 46 -4.32 -5.89 0.62
N ILE A 47 -3.32 -6.68 0.26
CA ILE A 47 -3.26 -8.11 0.55
C ILE A 47 -2.12 -8.38 1.52
N ASN A 48 -2.24 -9.47 2.28
CA ASN A 48 -1.14 -9.96 3.12
C ASN A 48 -1.15 -11.48 3.17
N GLN A 49 -0.01 -12.08 2.88
CA GLN A 49 0.22 -13.50 3.07
C GLN A 49 1.34 -13.67 4.08
N ARG A 50 1.07 -14.43 5.13
CA ARG A 50 2.11 -14.91 6.04
C ARG A 50 2.60 -16.29 5.58
N LEU A 51 3.71 -16.73 6.17
CA LEU A 51 4.27 -18.06 5.90
C LEU A 51 3.23 -19.16 6.11
N GLU A 52 2.42 -19.00 7.15
CA GLU A 52 1.29 -19.88 7.47
C GLU A 52 0.00 -19.08 7.52
N GLY A 53 -1.11 -19.70 7.09
CA GLY A 53 -2.44 -19.11 7.13
C GLY A 53 -3.02 -18.75 5.77
N LYS A 54 -4.17 -18.13 5.81
CA LYS A 54 -4.92 -17.72 4.62
C LYS A 54 -4.40 -16.41 4.04
N LEU A 55 -4.65 -16.21 2.75
CA LEU A 55 -4.42 -14.95 2.08
C LEU A 55 -5.41 -13.90 2.60
N GLN A 56 -4.92 -12.91 3.31
CA GLN A 56 -5.73 -11.83 3.85
C GLN A 56 -5.96 -10.76 2.78
N LEU A 57 -7.21 -10.36 2.58
CA LEU A 57 -7.63 -9.31 1.65
C LEU A 57 -8.36 -8.21 2.41
N GLU A 58 -8.03 -6.96 2.15
CA GLU A 58 -8.94 -5.86 2.54
C GLU A 58 -10.17 -5.85 1.63
N THR A 59 -11.22 -5.17 2.06
CA THR A 59 -12.38 -4.89 1.19
C THR A 59 -11.95 -4.00 0.01
N GLY A 60 -12.60 -4.16 -1.14
CA GLY A 60 -12.31 -3.36 -2.34
C GLY A 60 -11.73 -4.13 -3.51
N PHE A 61 -11.32 -5.39 -3.31
CA PHE A 61 -10.99 -6.27 -4.44
C PHE A 61 -12.26 -6.72 -5.17
N SER A 62 -12.21 -6.76 -6.50
CA SER A 62 -13.32 -7.25 -7.30
C SER A 62 -13.60 -8.74 -7.05
N HIS A 63 -14.85 -9.16 -7.22
CA HIS A 63 -15.21 -10.57 -7.12
C HIS A 63 -14.42 -11.43 -8.12
N ASP A 64 -14.12 -10.90 -9.30
CA ASP A 64 -13.33 -11.63 -10.31
C ASP A 64 -11.90 -11.84 -9.86
N THR A 65 -11.27 -10.84 -9.23
CA THR A 65 -9.94 -10.98 -8.63
C THR A 65 -9.92 -12.08 -7.57
N VAL A 66 -10.91 -12.08 -6.69
CA VAL A 66 -11.03 -13.12 -5.64
C VAL A 66 -11.19 -14.51 -6.26
N ARG A 67 -12.03 -14.66 -7.28
CA ARG A 67 -12.22 -15.93 -8.00
C ARG A 67 -10.93 -16.42 -8.66
N LEU A 68 -10.17 -15.53 -9.29
CA LEU A 68 -8.89 -15.87 -9.90
C LEU A 68 -7.85 -16.31 -8.86
N LEU A 69 -7.81 -15.67 -7.69
CA LEU A 69 -6.94 -16.08 -6.58
C LEU A 69 -7.29 -17.48 -6.09
N ILE A 70 -8.58 -17.79 -5.95
CA ILE A 70 -9.05 -19.14 -5.58
C ILE A 70 -8.66 -20.16 -6.65
N ALA A 71 -8.84 -19.83 -7.92
CA ALA A 71 -8.47 -20.70 -9.03
C ALA A 71 -6.96 -21.00 -9.08
N LYS A 72 -6.13 -20.10 -8.56
CA LYS A 72 -4.69 -20.26 -8.40
C LYS A 72 -4.29 -21.03 -7.13
N GLY A 73 -5.26 -21.51 -6.33
CA GLY A 73 -5.04 -22.29 -5.12
C GLY A 73 -4.91 -21.49 -3.83
N HIS A 74 -5.11 -20.16 -3.88
CA HIS A 74 -5.15 -19.35 -2.66
C HIS A 74 -6.44 -19.57 -1.87
N GLN A 75 -6.37 -19.34 -0.56
CA GLN A 75 -7.55 -19.33 0.33
C GLN A 75 -7.75 -17.91 0.87
N PRO A 76 -8.41 -17.03 0.10
CA PRO A 76 -8.61 -15.65 0.51
C PRO A 76 -9.62 -15.56 1.65
N GLU A 77 -9.34 -14.68 2.60
CA GLU A 77 -10.27 -14.25 3.64
C GLU A 77 -10.28 -12.73 3.76
N ILE A 78 -11.47 -12.17 3.96
CA ILE A 78 -11.58 -10.73 4.20
C ILE A 78 -11.03 -10.42 5.60
N SER A 79 -10.10 -9.52 5.64
CA SER A 79 -9.44 -9.03 6.84
C SER A 79 -9.86 -7.59 7.15
N THR A 80 -9.55 -7.18 8.35
CA THR A 80 -9.58 -5.76 8.71
C THR A 80 -8.48 -5.01 7.97
N THR A 81 -8.52 -3.67 8.03
CA THR A 81 -7.50 -2.79 7.45
C THR A 81 -6.08 -3.18 7.84
N MET A 82 -5.15 -3.04 6.89
CA MET A 82 -3.75 -3.43 7.05
C MET A 82 -2.83 -2.21 7.03
N GLY A 83 -2.25 -1.92 8.19
CA GLY A 83 -1.35 -0.79 8.36
C GLY A 83 -2.05 0.56 8.27
N SER A 84 -1.25 1.60 8.20
CA SER A 84 -1.67 2.99 7.96
C SER A 84 -0.45 3.74 7.44
N VAL A 85 -0.31 3.82 6.14
CA VAL A 85 0.87 4.41 5.51
C VAL A 85 0.85 5.93 5.64
N GLN A 86 1.95 6.47 6.14
CA GLN A 86 2.24 7.88 6.07
C GLN A 86 3.39 8.05 5.08
N ALA A 87 3.20 8.87 4.08
CA ALA A 87 4.16 9.00 3.00
C ALA A 87 4.42 10.46 2.61
N ILE A 88 5.64 10.71 2.18
CA ILE A 88 6.04 11.93 1.49
C ILE A 88 6.62 11.49 0.15
N PHE A 89 6.07 12.00 -0.92
CA PHE A 89 6.56 11.79 -2.28
C PHE A 89 7.23 13.06 -2.79
N VAL A 90 8.26 12.89 -3.59
CA VAL A 90 9.02 13.98 -4.22
C VAL A 90 8.77 13.92 -5.73
N ASP A 91 8.30 15.01 -6.29
CA ASP A 91 8.12 15.15 -7.74
C ASP A 91 8.48 16.60 -8.16
N GLN A 92 9.44 16.74 -9.07
CA GLN A 92 9.91 18.03 -9.58
C GLN A 92 10.17 19.06 -8.45
N ASP A 93 10.93 18.71 -7.44
CA ASP A 93 11.27 19.52 -6.26
C ASP A 93 10.06 19.91 -5.38
N LYS A 94 8.90 19.29 -5.60
CA LYS A 94 7.72 19.43 -4.75
C LYS A 94 7.55 18.23 -3.84
N LEU A 95 7.05 18.52 -2.63
CA LEU A 95 6.73 17.50 -1.64
C LEU A 95 5.23 17.28 -1.57
N PHE A 96 4.81 16.03 -1.69
CA PHE A 96 3.41 15.61 -1.58
C PHE A 96 3.25 14.71 -0.36
N GLY A 97 2.62 15.22 0.69
CA GLY A 97 2.26 14.41 1.86
C GLY A 97 0.98 13.64 1.63
N VAL A 98 0.98 12.34 1.92
CA VAL A 98 -0.21 11.49 1.89
C VAL A 98 -0.38 10.79 3.22
N ALA A 99 -1.52 10.99 3.85
CA ALA A 99 -1.92 10.32 5.09
C ALA A 99 -3.01 9.29 4.79
N ASP A 100 -2.76 8.04 5.20
CA ASP A 100 -3.67 6.92 4.98
C ASP A 100 -4.96 7.06 5.80
N SER A 101 -6.10 7.02 5.14
CA SER A 101 -7.41 7.13 5.77
C SER A 101 -7.80 5.94 6.67
N ARG A 102 -7.03 4.85 6.64
CA ARG A 102 -7.25 3.68 7.52
C ARG A 102 -7.09 4.04 9.00
N ARG A 103 -6.40 5.12 9.30
CA ARG A 103 -6.28 5.64 10.67
C ARG A 103 -7.09 6.92 10.79
N PRO A 104 -8.17 6.94 11.60
CA PRO A 104 -8.93 8.15 11.85
C PRO A 104 -8.05 9.29 12.36
N GLY A 105 -8.23 10.49 11.81
CA GLY A 105 -7.46 11.67 12.18
C GLY A 105 -6.06 11.77 11.58
N ALA A 106 -5.65 10.84 10.73
CA ALA A 106 -4.41 10.99 9.96
C ALA A 106 -4.52 12.19 9.01
N LEU A 107 -3.52 13.05 9.00
CA LEU A 107 -3.51 14.29 8.25
C LEU A 107 -2.12 14.58 7.70
N ALA A 108 -2.02 14.90 6.42
CA ALA A 108 -0.84 15.49 5.81
C ALA A 108 -1.05 17.01 5.69
N ARG A 109 -0.08 17.78 6.17
CA ARG A 109 -0.07 19.24 6.05
C ARG A 109 1.24 19.70 5.44
N GLY A 110 1.17 20.65 4.53
CA GLY A 110 2.29 21.41 4.00
C GLY A 110 2.13 22.91 4.26
N ASN A 111 3.19 23.63 4.09
CA ASN A 111 3.20 25.10 4.09
C ASN A 111 3.03 25.61 2.66
#